data_4af12344ce5ac4b30aa7b31c550e8931
#
_entry.id   4af12344ce5ac4b30aa7b31c550e8931
#
_cell.length_a   1.000
_cell.length_b   1.000
_cell.length_c   1.000
_cell.angle_alpha   90.00
_cell.angle_beta   90.00
_cell.angle_gamma   90.00
#
_symmetry.space_group_name_H-M   'P 1'
#
loop_
_entity.id
_entity.type
_entity.pdbx_description
1 polymer ?
#
loop_
_entity_poly.entity_id
_entity_poly.type
_entity_poly.pdbx_seq_one_letter_code
_entity_poly.pdbx_strand_id
1 'polypeptide(L)'
;MRLDLRITYNDGSAVDTAAMTADLVAFEEHFNRSVARLEAELRLTDVCWLAWHSQRRKEQTALEFHPWLETVDGVELTDGEASPAPLAPTGQPTSD
;
A
#
# COMPACT_ATOMS: atom_id res chain seq x y z
N MET A 1 -0.95 14.31 1.76
CA MET A 1 -1.85 13.17 1.60
C MET A 1 -1.06 11.88 1.67
N ARG A 2 -1.67 10.84 2.24
CA ARG A 2 -0.92 9.65 2.52
C ARG A 2 -1.84 8.45 2.67
N LEU A 3 -1.43 7.31 2.10
CA LEU A 3 -2.15 6.05 2.26
C LEU A 3 -1.19 5.03 2.86
N ASP A 4 -1.58 4.48 4.00
CA ASP A 4 -0.76 3.45 4.65
C ASP A 4 -1.12 2.09 4.09
N LEU A 5 -0.09 1.31 3.78
CA LEU A 5 -0.22 0.04 3.09
C LEU A 5 0.63 -1.02 3.77
N ARG A 6 0.16 -2.26 3.74
CA ARG A 6 0.96 -3.40 4.20
C ARG A 6 1.16 -4.35 3.05
N ILE A 7 2.41 -4.69 2.78
CA ILE A 7 2.78 -5.62 1.73
C ILE A 7 3.17 -6.93 2.39
N THR A 8 2.53 -8.03 1.98
CA THR A 8 2.92 -9.35 2.43
C THR A 8 3.57 -10.06 1.26
N TYR A 9 4.78 -10.57 1.47
CA TYR A 9 5.52 -11.26 0.42
C TYR A 9 5.29 -12.76 0.49
N ASN A 10 5.62 -13.44 -0.62
CA ASN A 10 5.37 -14.87 -0.72
C ASN A 10 6.17 -15.69 0.28
N ASP A 11 7.25 -15.12 0.81
CA ASP A 11 8.06 -15.82 1.82
C ASP A 11 7.51 -15.64 3.24
N GLY A 12 6.39 -14.97 3.38
CA GLY A 12 5.75 -14.76 4.67
C GLY A 12 6.13 -13.46 5.36
N SER A 13 7.11 -12.73 4.85
CA SER A 13 7.48 -11.46 5.45
C SER A 13 6.48 -10.38 5.10
N ALA A 14 6.42 -9.33 5.91
CA ALA A 14 5.52 -8.23 5.69
C ALA A 14 6.24 -6.91 5.94
N VAL A 15 5.87 -5.91 5.18
CA VAL A 15 6.46 -4.58 5.27
C VAL A 15 5.34 -3.55 5.25
N ASP A 16 5.40 -2.60 6.17
CA ASP A 16 4.49 -1.46 6.15
C ASP A 16 5.14 -0.34 5.36
N THR A 17 4.36 0.28 4.49
CA THR A 17 4.84 1.40 3.71
C THR A 17 3.72 2.43 3.60
N ALA A 18 4.06 3.59 3.08
CA ALA A 18 3.07 4.65 2.89
C ALA A 18 3.25 5.25 1.52
N ALA A 19 2.14 5.34 0.79
CA ALA A 19 2.12 6.09 -0.46
C ALA A 19 1.93 7.55 -0.09
N MET A 20 2.92 8.36 -0.41
CA MET A 20 2.93 9.77 -0.09
C MET A 20 2.40 10.57 -1.28
N THR A 21 2.30 11.88 -1.11
CA THR A 21 1.80 12.75 -2.18
C THR A 21 2.54 12.51 -3.50
N ALA A 22 3.86 12.31 -3.45
CA ALA A 22 4.63 12.07 -4.66
C ALA A 22 4.17 10.80 -5.38
N ASP A 23 3.83 9.77 -4.60
CA ASP A 23 3.36 8.52 -5.19
C ASP A 23 1.98 8.68 -5.79
N LEU A 24 1.13 9.45 -5.13
CA LEU A 24 -0.23 9.67 -5.60
C LEU A 24 -0.27 10.53 -6.86
N VAL A 25 0.60 11.53 -6.94
CA VAL A 25 0.72 12.32 -8.16
C VAL A 25 1.21 11.45 -9.31
N ALA A 26 2.20 10.60 -9.04
CA ALA A 26 2.71 9.68 -10.06
C ALA A 26 1.61 8.73 -10.52
N PHE A 27 0.76 8.30 -9.59
CA PHE A 27 -0.38 7.44 -9.92
C PHE A 27 -1.32 8.14 -10.89
N GLU A 28 -1.67 9.41 -10.60
CA GLU A 28 -2.57 10.15 -11.47
C GLU A 28 -2.00 10.31 -12.87
N GLU A 29 -0.70 10.55 -12.94
CA GLU A 29 -0.04 10.73 -14.23
C GLU A 29 0.06 9.44 -15.01
N HIS A 30 0.35 8.34 -14.30
CA HIS A 30 0.54 7.05 -14.95
C HIS A 30 -0.78 6.48 -15.48
N PHE A 31 -1.83 6.54 -14.68
CA PHE A 31 -3.12 5.97 -15.04
C PHE A 31 -4.09 6.97 -15.64
N ASN A 32 -3.71 8.25 -15.67
CA ASN A 32 -4.57 9.32 -16.15
C ASN A 32 -5.92 9.29 -15.42
N ARG A 33 -5.86 9.15 -14.09
CA ARG A 33 -7.05 9.07 -13.25
C ARG A 33 -6.84 9.90 -12.01
N SER A 34 -7.94 10.45 -11.50
CA SER A 34 -7.92 11.26 -10.29
C SER A 34 -7.77 10.39 -9.04
N VAL A 35 -6.99 10.87 -8.08
CA VAL A 35 -6.89 10.22 -6.78
C VAL A 35 -8.24 10.17 -6.08
N ALA A 36 -9.11 11.13 -6.35
CA ALA A 36 -10.45 11.12 -5.77
C ALA A 36 -11.22 9.87 -6.18
N ARG A 37 -10.99 9.37 -7.39
CA ARG A 37 -11.65 8.14 -7.82
C ARG A 37 -11.06 6.92 -7.17
N LEU A 38 -9.81 7.01 -6.72
CA LEU A 38 -9.16 5.91 -6.05
C LEU A 38 -9.93 5.50 -4.80
N GLU A 39 -10.41 6.49 -4.05
CA GLU A 39 -11.15 6.19 -2.82
C GLU A 39 -12.51 5.56 -3.12
N ALA A 40 -13.12 5.92 -4.25
CA ALA A 40 -14.42 5.40 -4.61
C ALA A 40 -14.32 4.05 -5.29
N GLU A 41 -13.26 3.82 -6.06
CA GLU A 41 -13.11 2.61 -6.88
C GLU A 41 -11.72 2.03 -6.71
N LEU A 42 -11.40 1.63 -5.50
CA LEU A 42 -10.07 1.10 -5.22
C LEU A 42 -9.92 -0.27 -5.86
N ARG A 43 -8.96 -0.38 -6.77
CA ARG A 43 -8.67 -1.63 -7.45
C ARG A 43 -7.40 -2.24 -6.87
N LEU A 44 -7.31 -3.56 -6.93
CA LEU A 44 -6.11 -4.24 -6.49
C LEU A 44 -4.87 -3.73 -7.23
N THR A 45 -5.00 -3.53 -8.54
CA THR A 45 -3.90 -3.00 -9.34
C THR A 45 -3.44 -1.64 -8.82
N ASP A 46 -4.39 -0.79 -8.46
CA ASP A 46 -4.06 0.55 -7.98
C ASP A 46 -3.28 0.49 -6.68
N VAL A 47 -3.75 -0.34 -5.75
CA VAL A 47 -3.11 -0.49 -4.44
C VAL A 47 -1.71 -1.07 -4.60
N CYS A 48 -1.58 -2.09 -5.44
CA CYS A 48 -0.28 -2.71 -5.68
C CYS A 48 0.69 -1.74 -6.33
N TRP A 49 0.22 -0.98 -7.29
CA TRP A 49 1.08 -0.01 -7.98
C TRP A 49 1.60 1.05 -7.01
N LEU A 50 0.71 1.54 -6.14
CA LEU A 50 1.11 2.55 -5.16
C LEU A 50 2.13 1.99 -4.18
N ALA A 51 1.92 0.75 -3.73
CA ALA A 51 2.86 0.10 -2.83
C ALA A 51 4.23 -0.07 -3.51
N TRP A 52 4.23 -0.55 -4.75
CA TRP A 52 5.45 -0.74 -5.52
C TRP A 52 6.17 0.61 -5.73
N HIS A 53 5.42 1.62 -6.14
CA HIS A 53 6.02 2.93 -6.43
C HIS A 53 6.68 3.52 -5.18
N SER A 54 6.02 3.37 -4.02
CA SER A 54 6.60 3.87 -2.78
C SER A 54 7.90 3.14 -2.45
N GLN A 55 7.96 1.83 -2.72
CA GLN A 55 9.17 1.05 -2.47
C GLN A 55 10.28 1.47 -3.43
N ARG A 56 9.96 1.71 -4.70
CA ARG A 56 10.94 2.17 -5.68
C ARG A 56 11.47 3.55 -5.30
N ARG A 57 10.59 4.45 -4.90
CA ARG A 57 10.98 5.80 -4.55
C ARG A 57 11.92 5.80 -3.36
N LYS A 58 11.70 4.89 -2.42
CA LYS A 58 12.55 4.79 -1.23
C LYS A 58 13.74 3.87 -1.45
N GLU A 59 13.93 3.41 -2.67
CA GLU A 59 15.05 2.55 -3.06
C GLU A 59 15.07 1.23 -2.28
N GLN A 60 13.90 0.75 -1.92
CA GLN A 60 13.77 -0.53 -1.22
C GLN A 60 13.56 -1.69 -2.19
N THR A 61 13.31 -1.41 -3.46
CA THR A 61 13.30 -2.42 -4.49
C THR A 61 13.84 -1.81 -5.78
N ALA A 62 14.52 -2.62 -6.57
CA ALA A 62 14.99 -2.23 -7.89
C ALA A 62 14.15 -2.89 -8.98
N LEU A 63 13.16 -3.70 -8.60
CA LEU A 63 12.36 -4.43 -9.56
C LEU A 63 11.36 -3.53 -10.26
N GLU A 64 11.04 -3.89 -11.51
CA GLU A 64 9.93 -3.28 -12.22
C GLU A 64 8.63 -3.80 -11.63
N PHE A 65 7.52 -3.18 -12.00
CA PHE A 65 6.24 -3.46 -11.36
C PHE A 65 5.82 -4.93 -11.48
N HIS A 66 5.83 -5.48 -12.69
CA HIS A 66 5.36 -6.84 -12.89
C HIS A 66 6.26 -7.88 -12.22
N PRO A 67 7.60 -7.82 -12.35
CA PRO A 67 8.45 -8.72 -11.58
C PRO A 67 8.24 -8.59 -10.08
N TRP A 68 8.03 -7.38 -9.59
CA TRP A 68 7.79 -7.16 -8.17
C TRP A 68 6.50 -7.84 -7.72
N LEU A 69 5.45 -7.76 -8.55
CA LEU A 69 4.17 -8.39 -8.24
C LEU A 69 4.32 -9.88 -7.99
N GLU A 70 5.23 -10.54 -8.68
CA GLU A 70 5.40 -11.99 -8.53
C GLU A 70 6.00 -12.37 -7.19
N THR A 71 6.58 -11.43 -6.45
CA THR A 71 7.12 -11.69 -5.12
C THR A 71 6.11 -11.42 -4.03
N VAL A 72 4.96 -10.87 -4.37
CA VAL A 72 3.99 -10.36 -3.40
C VAL A 72 2.80 -11.30 -3.28
N ASP A 73 2.45 -11.63 -2.03
CA ASP A 73 1.26 -12.41 -1.76
C ASP A 73 0.02 -11.52 -1.70
N GLY A 74 0.17 -10.32 -1.16
CA GLY A 74 -0.94 -9.38 -1.10
C GLY A 74 -0.53 -8.02 -0.61
N VAL A 75 -1.37 -7.05 -0.90
CA VAL A 75 -1.19 -5.68 -0.41
C VAL A 75 -2.54 -5.26 0.14
N GLU A 76 -2.54 -4.70 1.33
CA GLU A 76 -3.79 -4.20 1.89
C GLU A 76 -3.61 -2.78 2.38
N LEU A 77 -4.71 -2.05 2.33
CA LEU A 77 -4.77 -0.70 2.84
C LEU A 77 -4.92 -0.79 4.34
N THR A 78 -4.02 -0.18 5.07
CA THR A 78 -4.13 -0.14 6.52
C THR A 78 -4.52 1.27 6.92
N ASP A 79 -5.15 1.37 8.07
CA ASP A 79 -5.49 2.67 8.59
C ASP A 79 -4.55 2.93 9.74
N GLY A 80 -3.37 3.35 9.40
CA GLY A 80 -2.29 3.48 10.36
C GLY A 80 -2.59 4.35 11.56
N GLU A 81 -3.68 5.10 11.48
CA GLU A 81 -4.07 5.95 12.58
C GLU A 81 -5.06 5.33 13.51
N ALA A 82 -5.78 4.48 12.98
CA ALA A 82 -6.81 3.90 13.80
C ALA A 82 -6.21 2.99 14.82
N SER A 83 -6.32 3.17 14.60
CA SER A 83 -6.36 2.42 15.12
C SER A 83 -6.35 2.00 15.97
N PRO A 84 -6.66 2.19 16.22
CA PRO A 84 -6.55 1.62 16.91
C PRO A 84 -6.73 1.00 17.24
N ALA A 85 -6.94 1.01 17.12
CA ALA A 85 -6.98 0.12 17.31
C ALA A 85 -7.08 -0.45 17.54
N PRO A 86 -7.27 -0.33 17.67
CA PRO A 86 -7.10 -1.14 17.80
C PRO A 86 -7.14 -1.67 17.93
N LEU A 87 -7.27 -1.55 17.89
CA LEU A 87 -7.04 -2.42 17.82
C LEU A 87 -7.04 -3.02 18.21
N ALA A 88 -7.16 -2.85 18.63
CA ALA A 88 -6.91 -3.72 18.80
C ALA A 88 -7.07 -4.19 19.11
N PRO A 89 -7.39 -4.09 19.35
CA PRO A 89 -7.25 -4.80 19.51
C PRO A 89 -7.32 -5.13 19.56
N THR A 90 -7.50 -4.85 19.66
CA THR A 90 -7.21 -5.42 19.60
C THR A 90 -7.15 -5.87 19.57
N GLY A 91 -7.46 -5.50 19.98
CA GLY A 91 -7.14 -6.11 19.78
C GLY A 91 -7.09 -6.44 19.98
N GLN A 92 -7.55 -6.25 20.07
CA GLN A 92 -7.30 -6.67 20.21
C GLN A 92 -7.24 -7.09 20.44
N PRO A 93 -7.33 -6.78 20.91
CA PRO A 93 -7.21 -7.20 21.09
C PRO A 93 -7.38 -7.31 21.31
N THR A 94 -7.75 -7.10 21.74
CA THR A 94 -7.62 -7.39 21.79
C THR A 94 -7.72 -7.48 21.90
N SER A 95 -7.81 -7.14 22.26
CA SER A 95 -7.59 -7.45 22.22
C SER A 95 -7.61 -7.50 22.24
N ASP A 96 -7.76 -7.25 22.42
CA ASP A 96 -7.44 -7.47 22.27
C ASP A 96 -7.42 -7.44 22.04
#